data_bfc378a8a5d39861c3aca466c1f17327
#
_entry.id   bfc378a8a5d39861c3aca466c1f17327
#
_cell.length_a   1.000
_cell.length_b   1.000
_cell.length_c   1.000
_cell.angle_alpha   90.00
_cell.angle_beta   90.00
_cell.angle_gamma   90.00
#
_symmetry.space_group_name_H-M   'P 1'
#
loop_
_entity.id
_entity.type
_entity.pdbx_description
1 polymer ?
#
loop_
_entity_poly.entity_id
_entity_poly.type
_entity_poly.pdbx_seq_one_letter_code
_entity_poly.pdbx_strand_id
1 'polypeptide(L)'
;SAASDVYKRQVLDGTKEIEEQDKRIAGYAAEYNKGVIIVVNKWDAVEKDEKSMKEYTEKIRKNFLFLSYAPIVFVSALKNQRIQTLFEQIKIVSQNYTRRLATNVLNDILLDASLMNQAPIFNGDRIKIYYGSQVEIAPPTFVLFVNDPNYMHFSYQRYLENRFREAFMLEGTPIKIILRKREN
;
A
#
# COMPACT_ATOMS: atom_id res chain seq x y z
N SER A 1 -21.72 9.28 1.60
CA SER A 1 -21.06 9.01 2.88
C SER A 1 -19.63 8.51 2.62
N ALA A 2 -18.67 8.89 3.45
CA ALA A 2 -17.26 8.53 3.29
C ALA A 2 -17.00 6.99 3.25
N ALA A 3 -17.96 6.19 3.66
CA ALA A 3 -17.86 4.73 3.72
C ALA A 3 -18.08 4.03 2.37
N SER A 4 -18.66 4.70 1.38
CA SER A 4 -18.98 4.09 0.09
C SER A 4 -17.87 4.19 -0.96
N ASP A 5 -16.87 5.05 -0.74
CA ASP A 5 -15.79 5.22 -1.70
C ASP A 5 -14.76 4.10 -1.61
N VAL A 6 -14.47 3.48 -2.74
CA VAL A 6 -13.49 2.39 -2.86
C VAL A 6 -12.06 2.91 -2.64
N TYR A 7 -11.79 4.15 -3.00
CA TYR A 7 -10.48 4.79 -2.89
C TYR A 7 -10.59 6.25 -2.46
N LYS A 8 -9.48 6.81 -1.99
CA LYS A 8 -9.33 8.22 -1.65
C LYS A 8 -8.24 8.87 -2.49
N ARG A 9 -8.49 10.11 -2.86
CA ARG A 9 -7.53 10.97 -3.54
C ARG A 9 -7.09 12.05 -2.57
N GLN A 10 -5.81 12.04 -2.18
CA GLN A 10 -5.21 13.12 -1.44
C GLN A 10 -4.63 14.11 -2.46
N VAL A 11 -5.22 15.28 -2.53
CA VAL A 11 -4.76 16.34 -3.45
C VAL A 11 -3.91 17.33 -2.66
N LEU A 12 -2.64 17.45 -3.04
CA LEU A 12 -1.68 18.41 -2.49
C LEU A 12 -1.50 19.57 -3.46
N ASP A 13 -1.28 20.75 -2.92
CA ASP A 13 -0.88 21.93 -3.69
C ASP A 13 0.65 21.92 -3.86
N GLY A 14 1.13 21.69 -5.08
CA GLY A 14 2.57 21.60 -5.38
C GLY A 14 3.36 22.88 -5.10
N THR A 15 2.68 24.03 -4.97
CA THR A 15 3.30 25.32 -4.65
C THR A 15 3.45 25.58 -3.16
N LYS A 16 2.95 24.68 -2.31
CA LYS A 16 2.94 24.80 -0.86
C LYS A 16 3.74 23.69 -0.19
N GLU A 17 4.11 23.94 1.05
CA GLU A 17 4.63 22.90 1.94
C GLU A 17 3.51 21.92 2.34
N ILE A 18 3.90 20.68 2.65
CA ILE A 18 3.00 19.67 3.18
C ILE A 18 2.71 20.02 4.65
N GLU A 19 1.44 20.28 4.95
CA GLU A 19 0.99 20.67 6.28
C GLU A 19 0.56 19.46 7.12
N GLU A 20 0.50 19.67 8.44
CA GLU A 20 0.00 18.63 9.37
C GLU A 20 -1.45 18.20 9.05
N GLN A 21 -2.26 19.11 8.54
CA GLN A 21 -3.62 18.81 8.10
C GLN A 21 -3.66 17.82 6.94
N ASP A 22 -2.72 17.94 5.97
CA ASP A 22 -2.59 16.99 4.85
C ASP A 22 -2.29 15.59 5.36
N LYS A 23 -1.36 15.48 6.32
CA LYS A 23 -0.99 14.21 6.95
C LYS A 23 -2.17 13.58 7.69
N ARG A 24 -2.92 14.41 8.41
CA ARG A 24 -4.10 13.95 9.17
C ARG A 24 -5.19 13.41 8.25
N ILE A 25 -5.50 14.13 7.17
CA ILE A 25 -6.51 13.69 6.18
C ILE A 25 -6.07 12.38 5.52
N ALA A 26 -4.78 12.30 5.12
CA ALA A 26 -4.22 11.10 4.54
C ALA A 26 -4.23 9.92 5.53
N GLY A 27 -4.01 10.19 6.84
CA GLY A 27 -4.11 9.21 7.92
C GLY A 27 -5.47 8.53 7.99
N TYR A 28 -6.55 9.27 7.82
CA TYR A 28 -7.90 8.69 7.79
C TYR A 28 -8.08 7.70 6.62
N ALA A 29 -7.49 7.96 5.46
CA ALA A 29 -7.57 7.02 4.35
C ALA A 29 -6.87 5.69 4.66
N ALA A 30 -5.72 5.73 5.34
CA ALA A 30 -5.01 4.56 5.81
C ALA A 30 -5.79 3.82 6.90
N GLU A 31 -6.34 4.53 7.88
CA GLU A 31 -7.13 3.98 8.98
C GLU A 31 -8.37 3.23 8.47
N TYR A 32 -9.07 3.79 7.48
CA TYR A 32 -10.21 3.14 6.83
C TYR A 32 -9.82 2.12 5.77
N ASN A 33 -8.54 1.79 5.62
CA ASN A 33 -8.04 0.81 4.65
C ASN A 33 -8.53 1.04 3.22
N LYS A 34 -8.52 2.29 2.77
CA LYS A 34 -8.93 2.64 1.41
C LYS A 34 -7.76 2.60 0.44
N GLY A 35 -8.03 2.32 -0.82
CA GLY A 35 -7.08 2.59 -1.89
C GLY A 35 -6.73 4.09 -1.94
N VAL A 36 -5.47 4.43 -2.17
CA VAL A 36 -4.99 5.83 -2.10
C VAL A 36 -4.15 6.19 -3.31
N ILE A 37 -4.39 7.38 -3.83
CA ILE A 37 -3.54 8.05 -4.82
C ILE A 37 -3.19 9.42 -4.24
N ILE A 38 -1.92 9.77 -4.23
CA ILE A 38 -1.44 11.10 -3.87
C ILE A 38 -1.32 11.93 -5.15
N VAL A 39 -2.09 12.99 -5.24
CA VAL A 39 -2.12 13.89 -6.41
C VAL A 39 -1.45 15.20 -6.04
N VAL A 40 -0.41 15.58 -6.77
CA VAL A 40 0.24 16.88 -6.63
C VAL A 40 -0.27 17.77 -7.76
N ASN A 41 -1.16 18.70 -7.41
CA ASN A 41 -1.76 19.64 -8.34
C ASN A 41 -0.98 20.95 -8.43
N LYS A 42 -1.32 21.78 -9.39
CA LYS A 42 -0.63 23.06 -9.70
C LYS A 42 0.84 22.89 -10.07
N TRP A 43 1.18 21.72 -10.64
CA TRP A 43 2.56 21.43 -11.02
C TRP A 43 3.10 22.34 -12.12
N ASP A 44 2.23 23.02 -12.86
CA ASP A 44 2.59 24.05 -13.83
C ASP A 44 3.13 25.35 -13.21
N ALA A 45 2.74 25.64 -11.97
CA ALA A 45 3.17 26.82 -11.22
C ALA A 45 4.44 26.61 -10.39
N VAL A 46 4.96 25.38 -10.33
CA VAL A 46 6.21 25.06 -9.63
C VAL A 46 7.40 25.39 -10.52
N GLU A 47 8.38 26.14 -9.99
CA GLU A 47 9.66 26.32 -10.67
C GLU A 47 10.35 24.96 -10.81
N LYS A 48 10.67 24.58 -12.05
CA LYS A 48 11.15 23.24 -12.37
C LYS A 48 12.61 23.26 -12.78
N ASP A 49 13.36 22.39 -12.13
CA ASP A 49 14.61 21.84 -12.65
C ASP A 49 14.43 20.34 -12.90
N GLU A 50 15.46 19.67 -13.40
CA GLU A 50 15.44 18.23 -13.66
C GLU A 50 15.21 17.36 -12.41
N LYS A 51 15.41 17.93 -11.22
CA LYS A 51 15.34 17.23 -9.92
C LYS A 51 14.03 17.48 -9.17
N SER A 52 13.30 18.55 -9.48
CA SER A 52 12.15 19.02 -8.69
C SER A 52 11.10 17.94 -8.42
N MET A 53 10.79 17.13 -9.42
CA MET A 53 9.80 16.04 -9.25
C MET A 53 10.32 14.95 -8.31
N LYS A 54 11.60 14.60 -8.39
CA LYS A 54 12.21 13.59 -7.53
C LYS A 54 12.26 14.09 -6.08
N GLU A 55 12.71 15.32 -5.87
CA GLU A 55 12.79 15.93 -4.54
C GLU A 55 11.42 16.03 -3.88
N TYR A 56 10.40 16.43 -4.63
CA TYR A 56 9.03 16.49 -4.11
C TYR A 56 8.48 15.09 -3.79
N THR A 57 8.79 14.09 -4.61
CA THR A 57 8.46 12.68 -4.34
C THR A 57 9.11 12.21 -3.04
N GLU A 58 10.39 12.46 -2.83
CA GLU A 58 11.09 12.11 -1.60
C GLU A 58 10.49 12.80 -0.38
N LYS A 59 10.10 14.08 -0.52
CA LYS A 59 9.41 14.84 0.51
C LYS A 59 8.05 14.20 0.87
N ILE A 60 7.26 13.80 -0.13
CA ILE A 60 6.00 13.07 0.08
C ILE A 60 6.27 11.77 0.82
N ARG A 61 7.24 10.97 0.37
CA ARG A 61 7.55 9.67 1.01
C ARG A 61 7.99 9.82 2.46
N LYS A 62 8.71 10.87 2.82
CA LYS A 62 9.09 11.18 4.21
C LYS A 62 7.90 11.59 5.08
N ASN A 63 6.95 12.36 4.53
CA ASN A 63 5.80 12.85 5.27
C ASN A 63 4.65 11.83 5.39
N PHE A 64 4.53 10.92 4.43
CA PHE A 64 3.45 9.93 4.36
C PHE A 64 3.99 8.50 4.36
N LEU A 65 4.83 8.14 5.35
CA LEU A 65 5.42 6.80 5.49
C LEU A 65 4.37 5.68 5.50
N PHE A 66 3.22 5.95 6.09
CA PHE A 66 2.09 5.02 6.18
C PHE A 66 1.34 4.84 4.85
N LEU A 67 1.61 5.65 3.83
CA LEU A 67 1.09 5.55 2.47
C LEU A 67 2.18 5.20 1.44
N SER A 68 3.17 4.42 1.85
CA SER A 68 4.27 4.01 0.96
C SER A 68 3.78 3.27 -0.30
N TYR A 69 2.61 2.63 -0.22
CA TYR A 69 1.97 1.91 -1.31
C TYR A 69 1.22 2.81 -2.30
N ALA A 70 0.96 4.07 -1.96
CA ALA A 70 0.19 4.98 -2.80
C ALA A 70 1.03 5.51 -3.97
N PRO A 71 0.54 5.45 -5.22
CA PRO A 71 1.18 6.12 -6.34
C PRO A 71 1.09 7.64 -6.18
N ILE A 72 2.07 8.34 -6.75
CA ILE A 72 2.13 9.80 -6.77
C ILE A 72 1.96 10.26 -8.21
N VAL A 73 1.01 11.15 -8.45
CA VAL A 73 0.73 11.72 -9.77
C VAL A 73 0.83 13.23 -9.71
N PHE A 74 1.67 13.80 -10.57
CA PHE A 74 1.82 15.24 -10.71
C PHE A 74 0.97 15.75 -11.85
N VAL A 75 0.07 16.71 -11.57
CA VAL A 75 -0.91 17.22 -12.54
C VAL A 75 -1.00 18.74 -12.53
N SER A 76 -1.54 19.31 -13.60
CA SER A 76 -2.10 20.65 -13.59
C SER A 76 -3.55 20.57 -14.05
N ALA A 77 -4.47 20.76 -13.14
CA ALA A 77 -5.89 20.84 -13.47
C ALA A 77 -6.19 22.06 -14.35
N LEU A 78 -5.53 23.19 -14.08
CA LEU A 78 -5.70 24.43 -14.84
C LEU A 78 -5.30 24.27 -16.32
N LYS A 79 -4.18 23.59 -16.56
CA LYS A 79 -3.64 23.39 -17.93
C LYS A 79 -4.00 22.04 -18.54
N ASN A 80 -4.83 21.25 -17.86
CA ASN A 80 -5.20 19.90 -18.26
C ASN A 80 -4.01 18.97 -18.54
N GLN A 81 -2.91 19.16 -17.79
CA GLN A 81 -1.69 18.37 -17.96
C GLN A 81 -1.73 17.13 -17.08
N ARG A 82 -1.41 15.95 -17.66
CA ARG A 82 -1.33 14.64 -17.00
C ARG A 82 -2.62 14.19 -16.30
N ILE A 83 -3.76 14.76 -16.66
CA ILE A 83 -5.07 14.34 -16.12
C ILE A 83 -5.39 12.92 -16.60
N GLN A 84 -5.04 12.56 -17.84
CA GLN A 84 -5.21 11.21 -18.36
C GLN A 84 -4.45 10.19 -17.51
N THR A 85 -3.21 10.48 -17.12
CA THR A 85 -2.40 9.63 -16.23
C THR A 85 -3.08 9.41 -14.87
N LEU A 86 -3.73 10.45 -14.34
CA LEU A 86 -4.50 10.31 -13.10
C LEU A 86 -5.68 9.34 -13.27
N PHE A 87 -6.43 9.42 -14.38
CA PHE A 87 -7.52 8.48 -14.65
C PHE A 87 -7.03 7.02 -14.81
N GLU A 88 -5.89 6.83 -15.46
CA GLU A 88 -5.26 5.52 -15.59
C GLU A 88 -4.87 4.95 -14.22
N GLN A 89 -4.28 5.77 -13.34
CA GLN A 89 -3.94 5.37 -11.97
C GLN A 89 -5.20 5.05 -11.15
N ILE A 90 -6.26 5.82 -11.29
CA ILE A 90 -7.55 5.53 -10.62
C ILE A 90 -8.05 4.13 -11.01
N LYS A 91 -7.98 3.80 -12.30
CA LYS A 91 -8.40 2.48 -12.81
C LYS A 91 -7.53 1.37 -12.21
N ILE A 92 -6.21 1.53 -12.21
CA ILE A 92 -5.25 0.55 -11.66
C ILE A 92 -5.52 0.33 -10.17
N VAL A 93 -5.61 1.39 -9.37
CA VAL A 93 -5.85 1.29 -7.92
C VAL A 93 -7.20 0.64 -7.61
N SER A 94 -8.25 1.00 -8.37
CA SER A 94 -9.57 0.38 -8.22
C SER A 94 -9.55 -1.12 -8.51
N GLN A 95 -8.86 -1.54 -9.58
CA GLN A 95 -8.69 -2.95 -9.92
C GLN A 95 -7.89 -3.70 -8.86
N ASN A 96 -6.79 -3.11 -8.37
CA ASN A 96 -5.96 -3.72 -7.33
C ASN A 96 -6.72 -3.86 -6.02
N TYR A 97 -7.53 -2.86 -5.66
CA TYR A 97 -8.31 -2.84 -4.42
C TYR A 97 -9.33 -3.98 -4.34
N THR A 98 -9.87 -4.41 -5.47
CA THR A 98 -10.84 -5.51 -5.56
C THR A 98 -10.26 -6.80 -6.12
N ARG A 99 -8.92 -6.88 -6.22
CA ARG A 99 -8.27 -8.01 -6.89
C ARG A 99 -8.37 -9.29 -6.10
N ARG A 100 -8.78 -10.36 -6.78
CA ARG A 100 -8.74 -11.74 -6.28
C ARG A 100 -7.49 -12.44 -6.81
N LEU A 101 -6.72 -13.05 -5.91
CA LEU A 101 -5.49 -13.77 -6.24
C LEU A 101 -5.74 -15.27 -6.15
N ALA A 102 -5.07 -16.04 -7.01
CA ALA A 102 -5.13 -17.49 -6.97
C ALA A 102 -4.38 -18.02 -5.73
N THR A 103 -5.00 -18.93 -5.01
CA THR A 103 -4.48 -19.47 -3.74
C THR A 103 -3.14 -20.19 -3.92
N ASN A 104 -2.94 -20.93 -5.01
CA ASN A 104 -1.67 -21.59 -5.30
C ASN A 104 -0.55 -20.58 -5.48
N VAL A 105 -0.76 -19.51 -6.24
CA VAL A 105 0.25 -18.46 -6.45
C VAL A 105 0.59 -17.75 -5.15
N LEU A 106 -0.40 -17.47 -4.29
CA LEU A 106 -0.17 -16.92 -2.96
C LEU A 106 0.74 -17.82 -2.12
N ASN A 107 0.49 -19.13 -2.13
CA ASN A 107 1.28 -20.10 -1.34
C ASN A 107 2.69 -20.29 -1.89
N ASP A 108 2.88 -20.24 -3.21
CA ASP A 108 4.22 -20.26 -3.82
C ASP A 108 5.04 -19.04 -3.35
N ILE A 109 4.44 -17.85 -3.31
CA ILE A 109 5.12 -16.64 -2.81
C ILE A 109 5.44 -16.73 -1.33
N LEU A 110 4.55 -17.29 -0.51
CA LEU A 110 4.81 -17.51 0.92
C LEU A 110 5.98 -18.48 1.12
N LEU A 111 6.04 -19.54 0.34
CA LEU A 111 7.15 -20.49 0.39
C LEU A 111 8.47 -19.82 -0.01
N ASP A 112 8.51 -19.12 -1.13
CA ASP A 112 9.68 -18.40 -1.61
C ASP A 112 10.14 -17.35 -0.58
N ALA A 113 9.22 -16.59 -0.01
CA ALA A 113 9.52 -15.60 1.00
C ALA A 113 10.17 -16.23 2.24
N SER A 114 9.67 -17.38 2.69
CA SER A 114 10.19 -18.11 3.84
C SER A 114 11.58 -18.70 3.57
N LEU A 115 11.85 -19.11 2.34
CA LEU A 115 13.16 -19.63 1.93
C LEU A 115 14.21 -18.52 1.79
N MET A 116 13.81 -17.37 1.25
CA MET A 116 14.70 -16.23 1.03
C MET A 116 15.10 -15.53 2.32
N ASN A 117 14.18 -15.44 3.27
CA ASN A 117 14.41 -14.78 4.54
C ASN A 117 13.67 -15.50 5.67
N GLN A 118 14.42 -16.17 6.52
CA GLN A 118 13.85 -16.86 7.67
C GLN A 118 13.30 -15.86 8.68
N ALA A 119 12.15 -16.20 9.26
CA ALA A 119 11.56 -15.40 10.33
C ALA A 119 12.53 -15.31 11.54
N PRO A 120 12.61 -14.17 12.21
CA PRO A 120 13.38 -14.04 13.45
C PRO A 120 12.74 -14.89 14.57
N ILE A 121 13.55 -15.22 15.56
CA ILE A 121 13.02 -15.75 16.84
C ILE A 121 12.37 -14.59 17.57
N PHE A 122 11.12 -14.73 17.94
CA PHE A 122 10.36 -13.74 18.68
C PHE A 122 9.42 -14.45 19.67
N ASN A 123 9.37 -13.97 20.90
CA ASN A 123 8.58 -14.59 21.99
C ASN A 123 8.89 -16.08 22.23
N GLY A 124 10.12 -16.50 21.95
CA GLY A 124 10.63 -17.85 22.28
C GLY A 124 10.72 -18.83 21.12
N ASP A 125 10.10 -18.55 19.96
CA ASP A 125 10.21 -19.42 18.79
C ASP A 125 10.10 -18.61 17.49
N ARG A 126 10.21 -19.31 16.36
CA ARG A 126 10.01 -18.74 15.02
C ARG A 126 8.59 -19.01 14.54
N ILE A 127 8.00 -18.02 13.88
CA ILE A 127 6.76 -18.23 13.17
C ILE A 127 6.98 -19.22 12.02
N LYS A 128 6.07 -20.18 11.89
CA LYS A 128 5.98 -21.10 10.76
C LYS A 128 4.66 -20.84 10.04
N ILE A 129 4.72 -20.53 8.77
CA ILE A 129 3.55 -20.30 7.93
C ILE A 129 3.31 -21.60 7.17
N TYR A 130 2.16 -22.22 7.39
CA TYR A 130 1.80 -23.48 6.73
C TYR A 130 1.16 -23.24 5.38
N TYR A 131 0.21 -22.30 5.31
CA TYR A 131 -0.45 -21.87 4.08
C TYR A 131 -1.20 -20.55 4.30
N GLY A 132 -1.60 -19.94 3.19
CA GLY A 132 -2.40 -18.73 3.20
C GLY A 132 -3.59 -18.82 2.25
N SER A 133 -4.59 -17.99 2.50
CA SER A 133 -5.78 -17.84 1.66
C SER A 133 -6.24 -16.39 1.66
N GLN A 134 -6.71 -15.91 0.51
CA GLN A 134 -7.37 -14.62 0.46
C GLN A 134 -8.84 -14.78 0.83
N VAL A 135 -9.26 -14.12 1.91
CA VAL A 135 -10.62 -14.24 2.46
C VAL A 135 -11.52 -13.08 2.05
N GLU A 136 -10.95 -11.90 1.80
CA GLU A 136 -11.70 -10.71 1.41
C GLU A 136 -10.99 -9.93 0.30
N ILE A 137 -11.77 -9.12 -0.39
CA ILE A 137 -11.33 -8.06 -1.30
C ILE A 137 -11.79 -6.73 -0.73
N ALA A 138 -11.25 -5.60 -1.26
CA ALA A 138 -11.67 -4.25 -0.89
C ALA A 138 -11.39 -3.84 0.58
N PRO A 139 -10.15 -3.97 1.09
CA PRO A 139 -8.91 -4.31 0.40
C PRO A 139 -8.61 -5.81 0.39
N PRO A 140 -7.59 -6.26 -0.38
CA PRO A 140 -7.11 -7.63 -0.33
C PRO A 140 -6.72 -8.03 1.09
N THR A 141 -7.38 -9.07 1.63
CA THR A 141 -7.20 -9.54 2.99
C THR A 141 -6.83 -11.02 2.96
N PHE A 142 -5.71 -11.35 3.57
CA PHE A 142 -5.13 -12.68 3.60
C PHE A 142 -5.16 -13.25 5.01
N VAL A 143 -5.58 -14.49 5.15
CA VAL A 143 -5.38 -15.27 6.37
C VAL A 143 -4.18 -16.17 6.18
N LEU A 144 -3.22 -16.09 7.08
CA LEU A 144 -2.07 -16.99 7.15
C LEU A 144 -2.25 -17.95 8.33
N PHE A 145 -2.22 -19.24 8.05
CA PHE A 145 -2.29 -20.28 9.07
C PHE A 145 -0.87 -20.60 9.56
N VAL A 146 -0.65 -20.40 10.85
CA VAL A 146 0.66 -20.41 11.48
C VAL A 146 0.69 -21.33 12.70
N ASN A 147 1.90 -21.64 13.20
CA ASN A 147 2.07 -22.40 14.45
C ASN A 147 1.54 -21.61 15.67
N ASP A 148 1.94 -20.35 15.83
CA ASP A 148 1.41 -19.45 16.85
C ASP A 148 1.53 -17.99 16.38
N PRO A 149 0.43 -17.21 16.33
CA PRO A 149 0.46 -15.78 15.96
C PRO A 149 1.41 -14.92 16.81
N ASN A 150 1.65 -15.30 18.07
CA ASN A 150 2.51 -14.56 18.99
C ASN A 150 4.00 -14.57 18.57
N TYR A 151 4.41 -15.49 17.69
CA TYR A 151 5.77 -15.55 17.14
C TYR A 151 5.99 -14.62 15.94
N MET A 152 4.96 -13.92 15.46
CA MET A 152 5.10 -12.98 14.37
C MET A 152 5.69 -11.66 14.85
N HIS A 153 6.93 -11.39 14.45
CA HIS A 153 7.53 -10.07 14.64
C HIS A 153 7.04 -9.10 13.56
N PHE A 154 6.80 -7.84 13.93
CA PHE A 154 6.26 -6.82 13.00
C PHE A 154 7.12 -6.61 11.75
N SER A 155 8.44 -6.74 11.86
CA SER A 155 9.34 -6.59 10.71
C SER A 155 9.17 -7.72 9.70
N TYR A 156 8.87 -8.94 10.16
CA TYR A 156 8.62 -10.08 9.28
C TYR A 156 7.25 -9.98 8.61
N GLN A 157 6.24 -9.51 9.33
CA GLN A 157 4.94 -9.21 8.71
C GLN A 157 5.07 -8.16 7.61
N ARG A 158 5.82 -7.08 7.86
CA ARG A 158 6.11 -6.05 6.84
C ARG A 158 6.87 -6.62 5.64
N TYR A 159 7.81 -7.52 5.88
CA TYR A 159 8.52 -8.22 4.82
C TYR A 159 7.56 -9.01 3.93
N LEU A 160 6.63 -9.79 4.52
CA LEU A 160 5.61 -10.55 3.78
C LEU A 160 4.68 -9.63 2.98
N GLU A 161 4.22 -8.53 3.58
CA GLU A 161 3.41 -7.52 2.88
C GLU A 161 4.14 -6.96 1.66
N ASN A 162 5.43 -6.65 1.79
CA ASN A 162 6.24 -6.17 0.67
C ASN A 162 6.39 -7.24 -0.42
N ARG A 163 6.61 -8.51 -0.06
CA ARG A 163 6.67 -9.61 -1.02
C ARG A 163 5.36 -9.79 -1.79
N PHE A 164 4.21 -9.70 -1.11
CA PHE A 164 2.91 -9.74 -1.77
C PHE A 164 2.73 -8.56 -2.72
N ARG A 165 3.12 -7.37 -2.28
CA ARG A 165 2.98 -6.14 -3.05
C ARG A 165 3.82 -6.17 -4.33
N GLU A 166 5.06 -6.68 -4.25
CA GLU A 166 5.95 -6.86 -5.40
C GLU A 166 5.42 -7.92 -6.36
N ALA A 167 5.07 -9.09 -5.85
CA ALA A 167 4.67 -10.22 -6.67
C ALA A 167 3.34 -10.01 -7.40
N PHE A 168 2.41 -9.30 -6.78
CA PHE A 168 1.07 -9.07 -7.32
C PHE A 168 0.87 -7.65 -7.87
N MET A 169 1.90 -6.79 -7.80
CA MET A 169 1.83 -5.39 -8.25
C MET A 169 0.64 -4.65 -7.65
N LEU A 170 0.45 -4.77 -6.32
CA LEU A 170 -0.68 -4.21 -5.58
C LEU A 170 -0.46 -2.72 -5.23
N GLU A 171 -0.16 -1.92 -6.23
CA GLU A 171 0.00 -0.47 -6.09
C GLU A 171 -1.32 0.19 -5.70
N GLY A 172 -1.25 1.15 -4.80
CA GLY A 172 -2.38 2.00 -4.41
C GLY A 172 -3.38 1.36 -3.45
N THR A 173 -3.25 0.08 -3.12
CA THR A 173 -4.12 -0.60 -2.16
C THR A 173 -3.39 -1.01 -0.89
N PRO A 174 -4.00 -0.86 0.28
CA PRO A 174 -3.51 -1.52 1.48
C PRO A 174 -3.68 -3.03 1.38
N ILE A 175 -2.92 -3.75 2.19
CA ILE A 175 -2.99 -5.22 2.35
C ILE A 175 -3.28 -5.50 3.81
N LYS A 176 -4.23 -6.39 4.08
CA LYS A 176 -4.46 -6.91 5.43
C LYS A 176 -3.96 -8.33 5.54
N ILE A 177 -3.21 -8.62 6.61
CA ILE A 177 -2.78 -9.96 6.98
C ILE A 177 -3.38 -10.29 8.33
N ILE A 178 -4.12 -11.39 8.38
CA ILE A 178 -4.71 -11.95 9.59
C ILE A 178 -3.98 -13.27 9.88
N LEU A 179 -3.50 -13.43 11.11
CA LEU A 179 -2.83 -14.65 11.54
C LEU A 179 -3.82 -15.54 12.27
N ARG A 180 -3.87 -16.81 11.93
CA ARG A 180 -4.65 -17.82 12.64
C ARG A 180 -3.76 -18.99 13.02
N LYS A 181 -3.90 -19.44 14.25
CA LYS A 181 -3.28 -20.68 14.68
C LYS A 181 -3.88 -21.85 13.90
N ARG A 182 -3.02 -22.70 13.34
CA ARG A 182 -3.48 -23.93 12.71
C ARG A 182 -3.96 -24.88 13.81
N GLU A 183 -5.21 -25.27 13.75
CA GLU A 183 -5.73 -26.38 14.55
C GLU A 183 -5.26 -27.69 13.92
N ASN A 184 -4.80 -28.61 14.77
CA ASN A 184 -4.36 -29.94 14.36
C ASN A 184 -5.54 -30.82 13.98
#